data_c44678133a01f7c22fcec21e76916994
#
_entry.id   c44678133a01f7c22fcec21e76916994
#
_cell.length_a   1.000
_cell.length_b   1.000
_cell.length_c   1.000
_cell.angle_alpha   90.00
_cell.angle_beta   90.00
_cell.angle_gamma   90.00
#
_symmetry.space_group_name_H-M   'P 1'
#
loop_
_entity.id
_entity.type
_entity.pdbx_description
1 polymer ?
#
loop_
_entity_poly.entity_id
_entity_poly.type
_entity_poly.pdbx_seq_one_letter_code
_entity_poly.pdbx_strand_id
1 'polypeptide(L)'
;VVGIPGGPKLDIEKIKARGITGILGVKNNDYTLEIETLYGTEKMPFYEAISGKCESCKSRKHVTYDELMGEEGEIAESNRFDMVKKLENMTSQERYDFWREQLSKCIRCNACRNVCPACTCENCVFDNPKSGIDNKAAADSFEENMFHIIRAFHVAGRCTDCGECSRVCPQNIPLHLLNRKFIKDINELYGEYQAGEDTTSKAPLNDYRMDDCESSIVHERGVE
;
A
#
# COMPACT_ATOMS: atom_id res chain seq x y z
N VAL A 1 18.62 -15.21 -10.46
CA VAL A 1 17.96 -14.35 -9.46
C VAL A 1 18.11 -14.99 -8.09
N VAL A 2 18.62 -14.23 -7.09
CA VAL A 2 18.76 -14.71 -5.72
C VAL A 2 17.60 -14.17 -4.90
N GLY A 3 16.82 -15.06 -4.30
CA GLY A 3 15.78 -14.74 -3.34
C GLY A 3 16.40 -14.51 -1.95
N ILE A 4 16.05 -13.39 -1.31
CA ILE A 4 16.46 -13.10 0.06
C ILE A 4 15.19 -12.98 0.90
N PRO A 5 14.99 -13.84 1.91
CA PRO A 5 13.80 -13.77 2.74
C PRO A 5 13.64 -12.40 3.38
N GLY A 6 12.45 -11.82 3.22
CA GLY A 6 12.12 -10.52 3.76
C GLY A 6 11.69 -10.62 5.22
N GLY A 7 12.37 -9.89 6.10
CA GLY A 7 11.90 -9.67 7.47
C GLY A 7 11.06 -8.38 7.58
N PRO A 8 10.36 -8.19 8.71
CA PRO A 8 9.69 -6.94 9.01
C PRO A 8 10.68 -5.78 9.00
N LYS A 9 10.30 -4.67 8.36
CA LYS A 9 11.10 -3.46 8.34
C LYS A 9 10.77 -2.57 9.53
N LEU A 10 11.78 -1.95 10.09
CA LEU A 10 11.61 -0.97 11.15
C LEU A 10 11.19 0.39 10.57
N ASP A 11 10.36 1.07 11.32
CA ASP A 11 9.93 2.44 11.07
C ASP A 11 10.64 3.37 12.04
N ILE A 12 11.62 4.09 11.54
CA ILE A 12 12.44 5.02 12.34
C ILE A 12 11.59 6.14 12.93
N GLU A 13 10.53 6.56 12.27
CA GLU A 13 9.65 7.61 12.80
C GLU A 13 8.85 7.12 14.01
N LYS A 14 8.47 5.84 14.06
CA LYS A 14 7.87 5.23 15.26
C LYS A 14 8.86 5.21 16.44
N ILE A 15 10.13 4.93 16.16
CA ILE A 15 11.19 4.97 17.17
C ILE A 15 11.38 6.41 17.69
N LYS A 16 11.48 7.38 16.80
CA LYS A 16 11.60 8.80 17.15
C LYS A 16 10.38 9.33 17.92
N ALA A 17 9.17 8.88 17.60
CA ALA A 17 7.95 9.25 18.31
C ALA A 17 7.95 8.83 19.79
N ARG A 18 8.79 7.87 20.19
CA ARG A 18 9.08 7.51 21.57
C ARG A 18 10.10 8.43 22.27
N GLY A 19 10.55 9.47 21.60
CA GLY A 19 11.59 10.39 22.11
C GLY A 19 13.02 9.87 21.92
N ILE A 20 13.21 8.73 21.24
CA ILE A 20 14.54 8.16 20.98
C ILE A 20 15.17 8.90 19.81
N THR A 21 16.25 9.62 20.05
CA THR A 21 16.96 10.44 19.07
C THR A 21 18.45 10.11 19.03
N GLY A 22 19.17 10.60 18.03
CA GLY A 22 20.60 10.35 17.90
C GLY A 22 20.95 8.88 17.64
N ILE A 23 20.10 8.18 16.88
CA ILE A 23 20.23 6.74 16.62
C ILE A 23 21.50 6.47 15.80
N LEU A 24 22.38 5.62 16.33
CA LEU A 24 23.61 5.15 15.71
C LEU A 24 23.45 3.74 15.11
N GLY A 25 22.69 2.89 15.79
CA GLY A 25 22.47 1.51 15.36
C GLY A 25 21.24 0.89 16.04
N VAL A 26 20.74 -0.17 15.43
CA VAL A 26 19.63 -0.94 15.98
C VAL A 26 19.97 -2.42 15.87
N LYS A 27 19.84 -3.14 16.99
CA LYS A 27 19.98 -4.59 17.07
C LYS A 27 18.64 -5.21 17.46
N ASN A 28 18.25 -6.26 16.76
CA ASN A 28 17.05 -7.03 17.11
C ASN A 28 17.46 -8.25 17.93
N ASN A 29 16.97 -8.30 19.15
CA ASN A 29 17.09 -9.45 20.03
C ASN A 29 15.70 -10.06 20.23
N ASP A 30 15.28 -10.89 19.30
CA ASP A 30 13.97 -11.58 19.24
C ASP A 30 12.78 -10.60 19.28
N TYR A 31 12.25 -10.32 20.45
CA TYR A 31 11.08 -9.46 20.64
C TYR A 31 11.42 -8.03 21.10
N THR A 32 12.71 -7.73 21.29
CA THR A 32 13.17 -6.44 21.82
C THR A 32 14.22 -5.83 20.90
N LEU A 33 14.01 -4.58 20.55
CA LEU A 33 15.04 -3.76 19.89
C LEU A 33 15.94 -3.13 20.92
N GLU A 34 17.24 -3.27 20.73
CA GLU A 34 18.27 -2.47 21.39
C GLU A 34 18.73 -1.39 20.42
N ILE A 35 18.51 -0.15 20.81
CA ILE A 35 18.78 1.03 19.99
C ILE A 35 19.95 1.76 20.61
N GLU A 36 21.07 1.72 19.92
CA GLU A 36 22.26 2.47 20.29
C GLU A 36 22.11 3.91 19.84
N THR A 37 22.23 4.86 20.78
CA THR A 37 22.11 6.27 20.52
C THR A 37 23.35 7.03 20.99
N LEU A 38 23.47 8.30 20.60
CA LEU A 38 24.53 9.20 21.12
C LEU A 38 24.46 9.37 22.64
N TYR A 39 23.34 9.03 23.27
CA TYR A 39 23.09 9.30 24.70
C TYR A 39 23.05 8.00 25.53
N GLY A 40 23.23 6.83 24.91
CA GLY A 40 23.18 5.54 25.57
C GLY A 40 22.35 4.52 24.77
N THR A 41 22.08 3.37 25.37
CA THR A 41 21.30 2.29 24.76
C THR A 41 19.89 2.32 25.30
N GLU A 42 18.91 2.42 24.40
CA GLU A 42 17.48 2.37 24.67
C GLU A 42 16.91 1.02 24.26
N LYS A 43 15.81 0.60 24.89
CA LYS A 43 15.12 -0.63 24.54
C LYS A 43 13.65 -0.36 24.29
N MET A 44 13.10 -1.02 23.24
CA MET A 44 11.68 -1.01 22.97
C MET A 44 11.20 -2.34 22.41
N PRO A 45 9.89 -2.68 22.56
CA PRO A 45 9.34 -3.86 21.93
C PRO A 45 9.45 -3.78 20.41
N PHE A 46 9.90 -4.88 19.78
CA PHE A 46 10.10 -4.95 18.32
C PHE A 46 8.83 -4.63 17.54
N TYR A 47 7.67 -5.18 17.98
CA TYR A 47 6.39 -4.98 17.29
C TYR A 47 5.93 -3.51 17.24
N GLU A 48 6.36 -2.67 18.17
CA GLU A 48 6.01 -1.25 18.18
C GLU A 48 6.79 -0.43 17.17
N ALA A 49 7.95 -0.94 16.75
CA ALA A 49 8.80 -0.31 15.75
C ALA A 49 8.58 -0.85 14.33
N ILE A 50 7.75 -1.86 14.15
CA ILE A 50 7.50 -2.43 12.83
C ILE A 50 6.75 -1.42 11.95
N SER A 51 7.18 -1.30 10.69
CA SER A 51 6.49 -0.49 9.69
C SER A 51 5.06 -0.99 9.47
N GLY A 52 4.09 -0.07 9.43
CA GLY A 52 2.67 -0.41 9.26
C GLY A 52 2.36 -1.29 8.05
N LYS A 53 3.15 -1.19 6.98
CA LYS A 53 3.04 -2.09 5.82
C LYS A 53 3.42 -3.54 6.15
N CYS A 54 4.29 -3.77 7.13
CA CYS A 54 4.72 -5.09 7.54
C CYS A 54 3.78 -5.74 8.56
N GLU A 55 3.02 -4.93 9.31
CA GLU A 55 2.02 -5.42 10.26
C GLU A 55 0.90 -6.22 9.58
N SER A 56 0.53 -5.82 8.36
CA SER A 56 -0.55 -6.44 7.58
C SER A 56 -0.06 -7.05 6.26
N CYS A 57 1.21 -7.43 6.18
CA CYS A 57 1.78 -8.02 4.98
C CYS A 57 1.33 -9.46 4.80
N LYS A 58 0.67 -9.77 3.68
CA LYS A 58 0.26 -11.12 3.31
C LYS A 58 1.41 -11.92 2.67
N SER A 59 2.18 -11.27 1.78
CA SER A 59 3.19 -11.95 0.97
C SER A 59 4.54 -12.00 1.67
N ARG A 60 5.00 -13.20 1.98
CA ARG A 60 6.32 -13.47 2.58
C ARG A 60 7.12 -14.50 1.80
N LYS A 61 6.57 -15.01 0.69
CA LYS A 61 7.22 -16.00 -0.18
C LYS A 61 7.74 -15.35 -1.46
N HIS A 62 8.81 -15.91 -1.98
CA HIS A 62 9.33 -15.56 -3.30
C HIS A 62 8.59 -16.37 -4.36
N VAL A 63 8.23 -15.71 -5.46
CA VAL A 63 7.49 -16.33 -6.56
C VAL A 63 8.44 -16.91 -7.61
N THR A 64 9.56 -16.23 -7.85
CA THR A 64 10.54 -16.65 -8.87
C THR A 64 11.96 -16.36 -8.37
N TYR A 65 12.77 -17.39 -8.28
CA TYR A 65 14.19 -17.29 -7.92
C TYR A 65 14.94 -18.51 -8.46
N ASP A 66 16.24 -18.37 -8.68
CA ASP A 66 17.14 -19.47 -9.03
C ASP A 66 17.75 -20.08 -7.76
N GLU A 67 18.06 -19.25 -6.77
CA GLU A 67 18.63 -19.64 -5.49
C GLU A 67 18.00 -18.84 -4.34
N LEU A 68 17.73 -19.49 -3.19
CA LEU A 68 17.18 -18.86 -1.99
C LEU A 68 18.24 -18.83 -0.89
N MET A 69 18.55 -17.64 -0.38
CA MET A 69 19.48 -17.46 0.74
C MET A 69 18.71 -17.36 2.07
N GLY A 70 18.45 -18.50 2.69
CA GLY A 70 17.73 -18.60 3.98
C GLY A 70 16.39 -19.33 3.86
N GLU A 71 15.61 -19.31 4.91
CA GLU A 71 14.29 -19.96 4.98
C GLU A 71 13.18 -18.94 4.73
N GLU A 72 12.18 -19.33 3.95
CA GLU A 72 11.00 -18.50 3.76
C GLU A 72 10.14 -18.46 5.04
N GLY A 73 9.63 -17.28 5.36
CA GLY A 73 8.71 -17.12 6.48
C GLY A 73 7.33 -17.72 6.17
N GLU A 74 6.62 -18.13 7.21
CA GLU A 74 5.23 -18.55 7.09
C GLU A 74 4.33 -17.39 6.68
N ILE A 75 3.29 -17.68 5.91
CA ILE A 75 2.22 -16.72 5.57
C ILE A 75 1.37 -16.56 6.83
N ALA A 76 1.44 -15.39 7.45
CA ALA A 76 0.57 -15.05 8.55
C ALA A 76 -0.83 -14.66 8.05
N GLU A 77 -1.87 -14.99 8.80
CA GLU A 77 -3.17 -14.37 8.61
C GLU A 77 -3.04 -12.85 8.71
N SER A 78 -3.59 -12.15 7.75
CA SER A 78 -3.43 -10.71 7.64
C SER A 78 -4.78 -10.02 7.74
N ASN A 79 -4.93 -9.16 8.73
CA ASN A 79 -6.09 -8.27 8.90
C ASN A 79 -6.02 -7.05 7.97
N ARG A 80 -5.42 -7.23 6.78
CA ARG A 80 -5.11 -6.15 5.84
C ARG A 80 -6.32 -5.33 5.40
N PHE A 81 -7.51 -5.90 5.44
CA PHE A 81 -8.74 -5.23 5.03
C PHE A 81 -9.50 -4.53 6.16
N ASP A 82 -9.08 -4.65 7.41
CA ASP A 82 -9.84 -4.08 8.54
C ASP A 82 -10.03 -2.56 8.44
N MET A 83 -8.98 -1.84 8.03
CA MET A 83 -9.11 -0.40 7.82
C MET A 83 -9.99 -0.07 6.60
N VAL A 84 -9.97 -0.88 5.56
CA VAL A 84 -10.86 -0.73 4.40
C VAL A 84 -12.31 -0.93 4.84
N LYS A 85 -12.60 -1.98 5.60
CA LYS A 85 -13.95 -2.24 6.16
C LYS A 85 -14.42 -1.09 7.05
N LYS A 86 -13.55 -0.52 7.88
CA LYS A 86 -13.90 0.66 8.68
C LYS A 86 -14.31 1.85 7.81
N LEU A 87 -13.59 2.10 6.72
CA LEU A 87 -13.92 3.16 5.77
C LEU A 87 -15.24 2.87 5.01
N GLU A 88 -15.50 1.61 4.68
CA GLU A 88 -16.76 1.19 4.04
C GLU A 88 -17.98 1.40 4.94
N ASN A 89 -17.82 1.16 6.25
CA ASN A 89 -18.88 1.35 7.24
C ASN A 89 -19.17 2.82 7.56
N MET A 90 -18.35 3.76 7.10
CA MET A 90 -18.63 5.18 7.19
C MET A 90 -19.75 5.59 6.22
N THR A 91 -20.52 6.61 6.57
CA THR A 91 -21.43 7.25 5.62
C THR A 91 -20.63 7.81 4.42
N SER A 92 -21.30 8.02 3.30
CA SER A 92 -20.67 8.57 2.11
C SER A 92 -20.00 9.93 2.38
N GLN A 93 -20.62 10.76 3.23
CA GLN A 93 -20.09 12.07 3.59
C GLN A 93 -18.84 11.94 4.48
N GLU A 94 -18.88 11.11 5.52
CA GLU A 94 -17.71 10.89 6.39
C GLU A 94 -16.52 10.32 5.63
N ARG A 95 -16.75 9.37 4.73
CA ARG A 95 -15.72 8.80 3.89
C ARG A 95 -15.13 9.81 2.90
N TYR A 96 -15.98 10.66 2.31
CA TYR A 96 -15.55 11.76 1.45
C TYR A 96 -14.69 12.76 2.23
N ASP A 97 -15.12 13.18 3.42
CA ASP A 97 -14.41 14.14 4.25
C ASP A 97 -13.07 13.58 4.73
N PHE A 98 -13.02 12.29 5.09
CA PHE A 98 -11.76 11.61 5.41
C PHE A 98 -10.76 11.67 4.25
N TRP A 99 -11.18 11.28 3.05
CA TRP A 99 -10.28 11.30 1.89
C TRP A 99 -9.89 12.71 1.48
N ARG A 100 -10.81 13.65 1.52
CA ARG A 100 -10.52 15.05 1.25
C ARG A 100 -9.46 15.60 2.20
N GLU A 101 -9.58 15.32 3.50
CA GLU A 101 -8.59 15.73 4.50
C GLU A 101 -7.23 15.09 4.22
N GLN A 102 -7.18 13.78 3.97
CA GLN A 102 -5.91 13.10 3.73
C GLN A 102 -5.25 13.55 2.42
N LEU A 103 -6.00 13.62 1.33
CA LEU A 103 -5.46 13.89 0.01
C LEU A 103 -5.09 15.37 -0.20
N SER A 104 -5.74 16.30 0.53
CA SER A 104 -5.38 17.72 0.50
C SER A 104 -3.94 18.00 0.94
N LYS A 105 -3.33 17.10 1.73
CA LYS A 105 -1.93 17.17 2.15
C LYS A 105 -0.94 16.94 1.00
N CYS A 106 -1.41 16.44 -0.15
CA CYS A 106 -0.55 16.06 -1.26
C CYS A 106 0.19 17.25 -1.85
N ILE A 107 1.51 17.15 -1.97
CA ILE A 107 2.39 18.15 -2.60
C ILE A 107 2.75 17.78 -4.05
N ARG A 108 2.12 16.76 -4.62
CA ARG A 108 2.33 16.26 -5.98
C ARG A 108 3.80 15.91 -6.29
N CYS A 109 4.55 15.36 -5.32
CA CYS A 109 5.95 14.96 -5.50
C CYS A 109 6.14 13.69 -6.34
N ASN A 110 5.08 12.99 -6.68
CA ASN A 110 5.06 11.73 -7.46
C ASN A 110 5.84 10.55 -6.83
N ALA A 111 6.38 10.65 -5.62
CA ALA A 111 7.13 9.58 -4.97
C ALA A 111 6.34 8.27 -4.91
N CYS A 112 5.04 8.32 -4.61
CA CYS A 112 4.15 7.16 -4.56
C CYS A 112 3.99 6.46 -5.92
N ARG A 113 4.09 7.21 -7.03
CA ARG A 113 4.07 6.67 -8.39
C ARG A 113 5.42 6.05 -8.73
N ASN A 114 6.50 6.77 -8.47
CA ASN A 114 7.84 6.37 -8.90
C ASN A 114 8.35 5.13 -8.16
N VAL A 115 7.89 4.87 -6.93
CA VAL A 115 8.26 3.67 -6.16
C VAL A 115 7.41 2.45 -6.50
N CYS A 116 6.27 2.65 -7.18
CA CYS A 116 5.28 1.59 -7.37
C CYS A 116 5.73 0.59 -8.46
N PRO A 117 5.89 -0.71 -8.13
CA PRO A 117 6.30 -1.71 -9.11
C PRO A 117 5.24 -1.96 -10.20
N ALA A 118 3.99 -1.58 -9.96
CA ALA A 118 2.92 -1.68 -10.95
C ALA A 118 2.83 -0.46 -11.90
N CYS A 119 3.60 0.62 -11.66
CA CYS A 119 3.64 1.79 -12.53
C CYS A 119 4.75 1.64 -13.59
N THR A 120 4.50 0.86 -14.64
CA THR A 120 5.47 0.49 -15.69
C THR A 120 5.23 1.15 -17.04
N CYS A 121 4.37 2.18 -17.10
CA CYS A 121 4.07 2.88 -18.34
C CYS A 121 5.27 3.67 -18.84
N GLU A 122 5.65 3.53 -20.12
CA GLU A 122 6.70 4.34 -20.77
C GLU A 122 6.32 5.82 -20.79
N ASN A 123 5.05 6.11 -21.11
CA ASN A 123 4.48 7.44 -21.10
C ASN A 123 3.30 7.47 -20.12
N CYS A 124 3.47 8.14 -19.01
CA CYS A 124 2.42 8.25 -18.01
C CYS A 124 1.46 9.39 -18.37
N VAL A 125 0.16 9.17 -18.21
CA VAL A 125 -0.85 10.22 -18.43
C VAL A 125 -0.61 11.45 -17.53
N PHE A 126 -0.05 11.24 -16.35
CA PHE A 126 0.30 12.30 -15.42
C PHE A 126 1.55 13.10 -15.79
N ASP A 127 2.33 12.65 -16.76
CA ASP A 127 3.50 13.36 -17.29
C ASP A 127 3.18 14.07 -18.62
N ASN A 128 1.95 14.02 -19.09
CA ASN A 128 1.54 14.68 -20.32
C ASN A 128 1.19 16.15 -20.05
N PRO A 129 2.00 17.11 -20.51
CA PRO A 129 1.77 18.53 -20.26
C PRO A 129 0.46 19.05 -20.89
N LYS A 130 -0.08 18.35 -21.91
CA LYS A 130 -1.36 18.69 -22.53
C LYS A 130 -2.56 18.32 -21.65
N SER A 131 -2.41 17.43 -20.69
CA SER A 131 -3.48 17.05 -19.76
C SER A 131 -3.66 18.06 -18.62
N GLY A 132 -2.66 18.88 -18.35
CA GLY A 132 -2.65 19.80 -17.22
C GLY A 132 -2.56 19.12 -15.83
N ILE A 133 -2.43 17.79 -15.80
CA ILE A 133 -2.41 17.00 -14.56
C ILE A 133 -0.98 16.79 -14.03
N ASP A 134 0.02 17.04 -14.85
CA ASP A 134 1.44 16.87 -14.53
C ASP A 134 1.91 17.73 -13.36
N ASN A 135 1.35 18.91 -13.22
CA ASN A 135 1.67 19.85 -12.16
C ASN A 135 0.49 20.05 -11.20
N LYS A 136 0.79 20.37 -9.95
CA LYS A 136 -0.21 20.86 -9.01
C LYS A 136 -0.52 22.33 -9.34
N ALA A 137 -1.51 22.55 -10.19
CA ALA A 137 -1.87 23.90 -10.68
C ALA A 137 -2.56 24.75 -9.60
N ALA A 138 -3.32 24.11 -8.70
CA ALA A 138 -4.03 24.76 -7.60
C ALA A 138 -4.07 23.85 -6.37
N ALA A 139 -4.27 24.43 -5.19
CA ALA A 139 -4.56 23.68 -3.97
C ALA A 139 -6.04 23.27 -3.95
N ASP A 140 -6.51 22.63 -5.01
CA ASP A 140 -7.88 22.16 -5.13
C ASP A 140 -8.01 20.71 -4.70
N SER A 141 -8.88 20.48 -3.72
CA SER A 141 -9.15 19.14 -3.18
C SER A 141 -9.70 18.18 -4.25
N PHE A 142 -10.41 18.70 -5.27
CA PHE A 142 -10.92 17.88 -6.36
C PHE A 142 -9.80 17.32 -7.23
N GLU A 143 -8.83 18.13 -7.63
CA GLU A 143 -7.67 17.67 -8.42
C GLU A 143 -6.86 16.61 -7.68
N GLU A 144 -6.64 16.78 -6.37
CA GLU A 144 -5.90 15.82 -5.59
C GLU A 144 -6.65 14.50 -5.44
N ASN A 145 -7.97 14.55 -5.24
CA ASN A 145 -8.81 13.36 -5.22
C ASN A 145 -8.75 12.63 -6.56
N MET A 146 -8.94 13.35 -7.67
CA MET A 146 -8.91 12.77 -9.02
C MET A 146 -7.55 12.15 -9.34
N PHE A 147 -6.44 12.81 -9.01
CA PHE A 147 -5.11 12.28 -9.21
C PHE A 147 -4.91 10.93 -8.50
N HIS A 148 -5.26 10.85 -7.22
CA HIS A 148 -5.04 9.64 -6.45
C HIS A 148 -6.01 8.53 -6.80
N ILE A 149 -7.27 8.84 -7.10
CA ILE A 149 -8.27 7.88 -7.55
C ILE A 149 -7.86 7.28 -8.90
N ILE A 150 -7.53 8.12 -9.90
CA ILE A 150 -7.09 7.66 -11.22
C ILE A 150 -5.84 6.79 -11.08
N ARG A 151 -4.86 7.20 -10.25
CA ARG A 151 -3.67 6.40 -10.00
C ARG A 151 -4.00 5.03 -9.41
N ALA A 152 -4.93 4.97 -8.47
CA ALA A 152 -5.36 3.71 -7.86
C ALA A 152 -6.09 2.80 -8.87
N PHE A 153 -6.93 3.35 -9.74
CA PHE A 153 -7.54 2.63 -10.86
C PHE A 153 -6.50 2.05 -11.82
N HIS A 154 -5.47 2.83 -12.18
CA HIS A 154 -4.42 2.37 -13.09
C HIS A 154 -3.63 1.16 -12.56
N VAL A 155 -3.56 0.96 -11.25
CA VAL A 155 -2.88 -0.19 -10.65
C VAL A 155 -3.84 -1.26 -10.11
N ALA A 156 -5.15 -1.09 -10.29
CA ALA A 156 -6.14 -2.09 -9.93
C ALA A 156 -5.84 -3.42 -10.65
N GLY A 157 -5.95 -4.54 -9.95
CA GLY A 157 -5.57 -5.87 -10.46
C GLY A 157 -4.07 -6.12 -10.63
N ARG A 158 -3.22 -5.09 -10.51
CA ARG A 158 -1.74 -5.22 -10.61
C ARG A 158 -1.03 -4.86 -9.31
N CYS A 159 -1.76 -4.33 -8.33
CA CYS A 159 -1.20 -3.93 -7.04
C CYS A 159 -0.79 -5.16 -6.22
N THR A 160 0.48 -5.21 -5.82
CA THR A 160 1.06 -6.30 -4.98
C THR A 160 0.85 -6.08 -3.49
N ASP A 161 0.09 -5.07 -3.08
CA ASP A 161 -0.15 -4.67 -1.68
C ASP A 161 1.13 -4.40 -0.86
N CYS A 162 2.19 -3.97 -1.50
CA CYS A 162 3.48 -3.75 -0.83
C CYS A 162 3.50 -2.55 0.14
N GLY A 163 2.51 -1.64 0.10
CA GLY A 163 2.40 -0.47 0.97
C GLY A 163 3.45 0.63 0.76
N GLU A 164 4.36 0.48 -0.21
CA GLU A 164 5.43 1.45 -0.46
C GLU A 164 4.91 2.85 -0.81
N CYS A 165 3.77 2.95 -1.49
CA CYS A 165 3.17 4.24 -1.83
C CYS A 165 2.85 5.12 -0.60
N SER A 166 2.45 4.50 0.51
CA SER A 166 2.25 5.24 1.77
C SER A 166 3.56 5.50 2.50
N ARG A 167 4.47 4.51 2.52
CA ARG A 167 5.76 4.63 3.20
C ARG A 167 6.60 5.79 2.67
N VAL A 168 6.64 5.98 1.34
CA VAL A 168 7.45 7.04 0.73
C VAL A 168 6.76 8.40 0.73
N CYS A 169 5.51 8.47 1.13
CA CYS A 169 4.77 9.73 1.13
C CYS A 169 5.28 10.65 2.24
N PRO A 170 5.90 11.81 1.91
CA PRO A 170 6.40 12.74 2.93
C PRO A 170 5.28 13.40 3.73
N GLN A 171 4.03 13.29 3.27
CA GLN A 171 2.84 13.81 3.93
C GLN A 171 2.05 12.72 4.69
N ASN A 172 2.60 11.52 4.82
CA ASN A 172 1.99 10.38 5.52
C ASN A 172 0.56 10.04 5.07
N ILE A 173 0.25 10.22 3.78
CA ILE A 173 -1.07 9.90 3.23
C ILE A 173 -1.21 8.38 3.12
N PRO A 174 -2.31 7.78 3.64
CA PRO A 174 -2.49 6.32 3.65
C PRO A 174 -2.96 5.79 2.28
N LEU A 175 -2.19 6.04 1.22
CA LEU A 175 -2.53 5.72 -0.18
C LEU A 175 -2.74 4.22 -0.43
N HIS A 176 -2.10 3.36 0.36
CA HIS A 176 -2.29 1.91 0.27
C HIS A 176 -3.74 1.49 0.52
N LEU A 177 -4.51 2.26 1.31
CA LEU A 177 -5.91 1.94 1.58
C LEU A 177 -6.79 2.08 0.34
N LEU A 178 -6.51 3.06 -0.55
CA LEU A 178 -7.18 3.15 -1.85
C LEU A 178 -6.92 1.89 -2.70
N ASN A 179 -5.66 1.47 -2.78
CA ASN A 179 -5.30 0.29 -3.55
C ASN A 179 -5.89 -1.00 -2.94
N ARG A 180 -5.88 -1.12 -1.61
CA ARG A 180 -6.49 -2.26 -0.89
C ARG A 180 -8.00 -2.36 -1.09
N LYS A 181 -8.69 -1.22 -1.22
CA LYS A 181 -10.10 -1.23 -1.57
C LYS A 181 -10.33 -1.94 -2.90
N PHE A 182 -9.52 -1.62 -3.94
CA PHE A 182 -9.61 -2.32 -5.22
C PHE A 182 -9.26 -3.82 -5.12
N ILE A 183 -8.24 -4.19 -4.33
CA ILE A 183 -7.90 -5.60 -4.11
C ILE A 183 -9.09 -6.33 -3.49
N LYS A 184 -9.71 -5.73 -2.46
CA LYS A 184 -10.88 -6.29 -1.79
C LYS A 184 -12.05 -6.48 -2.76
N ASP A 185 -12.39 -5.43 -3.52
CA ASP A 185 -13.51 -5.47 -4.48
C ASP A 185 -13.27 -6.51 -5.59
N ILE A 186 -12.05 -6.61 -6.11
CA ILE A 186 -11.70 -7.62 -7.10
C ILE A 186 -11.88 -9.02 -6.52
N ASN A 187 -11.46 -9.25 -5.27
CA ASN A 187 -11.63 -10.55 -4.63
C ASN A 187 -13.11 -10.90 -4.39
N GLU A 188 -13.94 -9.91 -4.05
CA GLU A 188 -15.36 -10.11 -3.83
C GLU A 188 -16.15 -10.34 -5.13
N LEU A 189 -15.78 -9.63 -6.20
CA LEU A 189 -16.52 -9.64 -7.46
C LEU A 189 -16.06 -10.74 -8.42
N TYR A 190 -14.76 -11.06 -8.43
CA TYR A 190 -14.15 -11.95 -9.43
C TYR A 190 -13.47 -13.18 -8.85
N GLY A 191 -13.50 -13.34 -7.53
CA GLY A 191 -12.83 -14.41 -6.82
C GLY A 191 -11.45 -14.03 -6.30
N GLU A 192 -10.89 -14.91 -5.46
CA GLU A 192 -9.63 -14.62 -4.77
C GLU A 192 -8.47 -14.46 -5.76
N TYR A 193 -7.84 -13.31 -5.72
CA TYR A 193 -6.71 -12.96 -6.56
C TYR A 193 -5.78 -11.97 -5.84
N GLN A 194 -4.48 -12.16 -6.01
CA GLN A 194 -3.46 -11.20 -5.58
C GLN A 194 -2.32 -11.15 -6.59
N ALA A 195 -2.05 -9.98 -7.14
CA ALA A 195 -0.92 -9.79 -8.04
C ALA A 195 0.40 -10.10 -7.32
N GLY A 196 1.26 -10.89 -7.97
CA GLY A 196 2.58 -11.25 -7.47
C GLY A 196 2.62 -12.42 -6.49
N GLU A 197 1.54 -13.20 -6.36
CA GLU A 197 1.54 -14.46 -5.58
C GLU A 197 1.98 -15.68 -6.38
N ASP A 198 1.78 -15.64 -7.69
CA ASP A 198 2.21 -16.70 -8.60
C ASP A 198 2.53 -16.15 -10.00
N THR A 199 3.02 -17.00 -10.90
CA THR A 199 3.40 -16.64 -12.28
C THR A 199 2.35 -17.01 -13.32
N THR A 200 1.26 -17.63 -12.93
CA THR A 200 0.27 -18.23 -13.85
C THR A 200 -1.09 -17.57 -13.83
N SER A 201 -1.48 -17.01 -12.66
CA SER A 201 -2.76 -16.34 -12.50
C SER A 201 -2.85 -15.09 -13.35
N LYS A 202 -3.92 -14.98 -14.11
CA LYS A 202 -4.23 -13.77 -14.88
C LYS A 202 -4.97 -12.77 -14.02
N ALA A 203 -4.64 -11.49 -14.21
CA ALA A 203 -5.37 -10.41 -13.53
C ALA A 203 -6.83 -10.38 -14.00
N PRO A 204 -7.82 -10.47 -13.10
CA PRO A 204 -9.23 -10.54 -13.45
C PRO A 204 -9.73 -9.38 -14.33
N LEU A 205 -9.11 -8.20 -14.21
CA LEU A 205 -9.47 -7.05 -15.05
C LEU A 205 -8.86 -7.06 -16.47
N ASN A 206 -7.98 -8.02 -16.77
CA ASN A 206 -7.36 -8.20 -18.08
C ASN A 206 -7.88 -9.44 -18.83
N ASP A 207 -8.77 -10.18 -18.21
CA ASP A 207 -9.41 -11.36 -18.76
C ASP A 207 -10.89 -11.33 -18.34
N TYR A 208 -11.75 -12.12 -18.98
CA TYR A 208 -13.13 -12.21 -18.55
C TYR A 208 -13.60 -13.66 -18.58
N ARG A 209 -14.61 -13.95 -17.77
CA ARG A 209 -15.34 -15.21 -17.78
C ARG A 209 -16.82 -14.92 -18.04
N MET A 210 -17.51 -15.89 -18.62
CA MET A 210 -18.94 -15.71 -18.96
C MET A 210 -19.85 -15.55 -17.74
N ASP A 211 -19.36 -15.91 -16.57
CA ASP A 211 -20.03 -15.81 -15.28
C ASP A 211 -19.53 -14.64 -14.41
N ASP A 212 -18.70 -13.76 -14.96
CA ASP A 212 -18.28 -12.56 -14.27
C ASP A 212 -19.47 -11.66 -13.92
N CYS A 213 -19.48 -11.09 -12.73
CA CYS A 213 -20.55 -10.23 -12.31
C CYS A 213 -20.43 -8.83 -12.91
N GLU A 214 -21.59 -8.24 -13.23
CA GLU A 214 -21.72 -6.85 -13.62
C GLU A 214 -21.74 -5.97 -12.36
N SER A 215 -20.56 -5.54 -11.90
CA SER A 215 -20.39 -4.83 -10.63
C SER A 215 -21.27 -3.58 -10.50
N SER A 216 -21.45 -2.84 -11.59
CA SER A 216 -22.33 -1.65 -11.61
C SER A 216 -23.79 -2.02 -11.34
N ILE A 217 -24.26 -3.11 -11.87
CA ILE A 217 -25.66 -3.57 -11.69
C ILE A 217 -25.89 -4.04 -10.25
N VAL A 218 -24.92 -4.73 -9.66
CA VAL A 218 -25.04 -5.27 -8.30
C VAL A 218 -25.04 -4.17 -7.25
N HIS A 219 -24.18 -3.15 -7.42
CA HIS A 219 -24.01 -2.11 -6.40
C HIS A 219 -24.92 -0.89 -6.58
N GLU A 220 -25.26 -0.50 -7.82
CA GLU A 220 -26.11 0.67 -8.07
C GLU A 220 -27.60 0.42 -7.74
N ARG A 221 -28.05 -0.82 -7.74
CA ARG A 221 -29.47 -1.13 -7.47
C ARG A 221 -29.80 -1.32 -6.01
N GLY A 222 -28.83 -1.15 -5.09
CA GLY A 222 -29.09 -1.29 -3.66
C GLY A 222 -29.76 -2.61 -3.31
N VAL A 223 -29.46 -3.69 -4.04
CA VAL A 223 -29.92 -5.02 -3.71
C VAL A 223 -29.06 -5.48 -2.54
N GLU A 224 -29.63 -5.35 -1.36
CA GLU A 224 -29.16 -6.00 -0.15
C GLU A 224 -29.27 -7.53 -0.27
#